data_adb06c14c2f09b6977a250afebde1132
#
_entry.id   adb06c14c2f09b6977a250afebde1132
#
_cell.length_a   1.000
_cell.length_b   1.000
_cell.length_c   1.000
_cell.angle_alpha   90.00
_cell.angle_beta   90.00
_cell.angle_gamma   90.00
#
_symmetry.space_group_name_H-M   'P 1'
#
loop_
_entity.id
_entity.type
_entity.pdbx_description
1 polymer ?
#
loop_
_entity_poly.entity_id
_entity_poly.type
_entity_poly.pdbx_seq_one_letter_code
_entity_poly.pdbx_strand_id
1 'polypeptide(L)'
;KRKTKRNNGLSNQKKTKRNQRGGYKKVNCSPNPDKKNFTCYSDNALFKMKKLWNARHPRNKITTNNSKDIWHELRENMSSSCDRESCWLRSKFMDGKLDSELLNYTFAPKSPKIWKTDEWLSSLDIEAVMKQYEKYYKCFEFLGPSPIDFDHHKLYGECVWEELCKLNISDMIKRHKNKIGIILNTDPHYKDGEHWISLFINIKKKYII
;
A
#
# COMPACT_ATOMS: atom_id res chain seq x y z
N LYS A 1 52.92 -59.97 3.73
CA LYS A 1 51.98 -59.39 2.76
C LYS A 1 50.68 -59.11 3.51
N ARG A 2 50.45 -57.85 3.91
CA ARG A 2 49.18 -57.40 4.56
C ARG A 2 48.25 -56.85 3.48
N LYS A 3 47.06 -57.44 3.33
CA LYS A 3 45.97 -56.93 2.47
C LYS A 3 45.14 -55.97 3.31
N THR A 4 45.11 -54.70 2.91
CA THR A 4 44.21 -53.68 3.46
C THR A 4 42.90 -53.74 2.69
N LYS A 5 41.81 -54.00 3.45
CA LYS A 5 40.44 -53.90 2.93
C LYS A 5 39.99 -52.41 3.00
N ARG A 6 39.64 -51.81 1.85
CA ARG A 6 38.97 -50.52 1.76
C ARG A 6 37.48 -50.74 2.08
N ASN A 7 36.98 -50.15 3.13
CA ASN A 7 35.55 -50.01 3.39
C ASN A 7 34.99 -48.79 2.63
N ASN A 8 34.15 -49.04 1.63
CA ASN A 8 33.33 -48.00 1.02
C ASN A 8 32.13 -47.70 1.91
N GLY A 9 32.21 -46.61 2.68
CA GLY A 9 31.09 -46.08 3.41
C GLY A 9 30.19 -45.26 2.45
N LEU A 10 29.03 -45.82 2.11
CA LEU A 10 27.96 -45.03 1.47
C LEU A 10 27.38 -44.09 2.52
N SER A 11 27.65 -42.80 2.40
CA SER A 11 26.97 -41.78 3.17
C SER A 11 25.57 -41.56 2.65
N ASN A 12 24.58 -42.05 3.36
CA ASN A 12 23.16 -41.71 3.15
C ASN A 12 22.94 -40.24 3.52
N GLN A 13 23.03 -39.36 2.56
CA GLN A 13 22.53 -38.00 2.72
C GLN A 13 20.99 -38.03 2.81
N LYS A 14 20.46 -37.97 4.02
CA LYS A 14 19.07 -37.67 4.27
C LYS A 14 18.79 -36.26 3.73
N LYS A 15 18.15 -36.18 2.56
CA LYS A 15 17.52 -34.95 2.07
C LYS A 15 16.40 -34.57 3.03
N THR A 16 16.69 -33.67 3.95
CA THR A 16 15.68 -33.00 4.76
C THR A 16 14.79 -32.19 3.82
N LYS A 17 13.61 -32.71 3.52
CA LYS A 17 12.52 -31.93 2.90
C LYS A 17 12.21 -30.78 3.85
N ARG A 18 12.74 -29.60 3.55
CA ARG A 18 12.31 -28.35 4.16
C ARG A 18 10.86 -28.15 3.74
N ASN A 19 9.93 -28.50 4.60
CA ASN A 19 8.53 -28.10 4.49
C ASN A 19 8.49 -26.57 4.57
N GLN A 20 8.63 -25.90 3.43
CA GLN A 20 8.25 -24.51 3.31
C GLN A 20 6.72 -24.48 3.42
N ARG A 21 6.23 -24.41 4.65
CA ARG A 21 4.91 -23.85 4.91
C ARG A 21 5.00 -22.39 4.50
N GLY A 22 4.68 -22.13 3.23
CA GLY A 22 4.52 -20.79 2.70
C GLY A 22 3.34 -20.14 3.41
N GLY A 23 3.60 -19.52 4.56
CA GLY A 23 2.63 -18.64 5.17
C GLY A 23 2.33 -17.55 4.16
N TYR A 24 1.07 -17.46 3.70
CA TYR A 24 0.61 -16.40 2.82
C TYR A 24 1.01 -15.07 3.45
N LYS A 25 1.91 -14.34 2.80
CA LYS A 25 2.20 -12.98 3.21
C LYS A 25 0.89 -12.22 3.20
N LYS A 26 0.57 -11.60 4.33
CA LYS A 26 -0.65 -10.85 4.55
C LYS A 26 -0.87 -9.87 3.39
N VAL A 27 -1.98 -10.01 2.68
CA VAL A 27 -2.31 -9.13 1.55
C VAL A 27 -2.65 -7.76 2.10
N ASN A 28 -1.97 -6.73 1.60
CA ASN A 28 -2.18 -5.34 1.99
C ASN A 28 -2.94 -4.60 0.88
N CYS A 29 -4.25 -4.63 0.97
CA CYS A 29 -5.11 -3.73 0.20
C CYS A 29 -5.20 -2.42 0.98
N SER A 30 -4.50 -1.39 0.55
CA SER A 30 -4.27 -0.15 1.28
C SER A 30 -5.55 0.47 1.85
N PRO A 31 -5.47 1.02 3.07
CA PRO A 31 -4.56 0.72 4.15
C PRO A 31 -5.03 -0.45 5.01
N ASN A 32 -6.22 -0.99 4.74
CA ASN A 32 -6.87 -2.02 5.55
C ASN A 32 -6.74 -3.41 4.88
N PRO A 33 -5.90 -4.31 5.41
CA PRO A 33 -5.88 -5.69 4.91
C PRO A 33 -7.21 -6.33 5.22
N ASP A 34 -8.00 -6.63 4.22
CA ASP A 34 -9.11 -7.55 4.38
C ASP A 34 -8.53 -8.94 4.67
N LYS A 35 -8.62 -9.36 5.93
CA LYS A 35 -8.04 -10.63 6.41
C LYS A 35 -8.68 -11.86 5.75
N LYS A 36 -9.80 -11.68 5.07
CA LYS A 36 -10.59 -12.76 4.46
C LYS A 36 -10.22 -13.05 3.01
N ASN A 37 -9.64 -12.08 2.31
CA ASN A 37 -9.33 -12.23 0.90
C ASN A 37 -7.87 -12.64 0.68
N PHE A 38 -7.64 -13.49 -0.30
CA PHE A 38 -6.30 -13.90 -0.72
C PHE A 38 -5.63 -12.85 -1.62
N THR A 39 -6.40 -11.90 -2.16
CA THR A 39 -5.96 -10.85 -3.09
C THR A 39 -6.72 -9.55 -2.85
N CYS A 40 -6.14 -8.43 -3.33
CA CYS A 40 -6.80 -7.12 -3.39
C CYS A 40 -7.66 -6.95 -4.64
N TYR A 41 -7.53 -7.84 -5.60
CA TYR A 41 -8.28 -7.77 -6.85
C TYR A 41 -9.66 -8.42 -6.72
N SER A 42 -10.65 -7.85 -7.41
CA SER A 42 -11.93 -8.51 -7.65
C SER A 42 -11.75 -9.67 -8.64
N ASP A 43 -12.69 -10.61 -8.65
CA ASP A 43 -12.69 -11.70 -9.62
C ASP A 43 -12.67 -11.19 -11.06
N ASN A 44 -13.47 -10.14 -11.35
CA ASN A 44 -13.49 -9.50 -12.67
C ASN A 44 -12.11 -8.91 -13.04
N ALA A 45 -11.40 -8.30 -12.09
CA ALA A 45 -10.05 -7.79 -12.31
C ALA A 45 -9.08 -8.93 -12.65
N LEU A 46 -9.14 -10.05 -11.93
CA LEU A 46 -8.30 -11.22 -12.19
C LEU A 46 -8.60 -11.85 -13.57
N PHE A 47 -9.86 -11.97 -13.96
CA PHE A 47 -10.23 -12.43 -15.30
C PHE A 47 -9.71 -11.50 -16.40
N LYS A 48 -9.78 -10.19 -16.18
CA LYS A 48 -9.23 -9.20 -17.11
C LYS A 48 -7.72 -9.33 -17.23
N MET A 49 -7.02 -9.47 -16.09
CA MET A 49 -5.57 -9.70 -16.07
C MET A 49 -5.18 -10.99 -16.80
N LYS A 50 -5.89 -12.10 -16.57
CA LYS A 50 -5.71 -13.36 -17.30
C LYS A 50 -5.82 -13.15 -18.81
N LYS A 51 -6.85 -12.43 -19.26
CA LYS A 51 -7.05 -12.15 -20.69
C LYS A 51 -5.88 -11.37 -21.29
N LEU A 52 -5.41 -10.34 -20.57
CA LEU A 52 -4.26 -9.52 -20.99
C LEU A 52 -2.95 -10.32 -20.97
N TRP A 53 -2.76 -11.14 -19.93
CA TRP A 53 -1.60 -12.05 -19.85
C TRP A 53 -1.57 -13.01 -21.03
N ASN A 54 -2.66 -13.71 -21.30
CA ASN A 54 -2.76 -14.70 -22.36
C ASN A 54 -2.56 -14.10 -23.77
N ALA A 55 -2.97 -12.86 -23.98
CA ALA A 55 -2.75 -12.15 -25.22
C ALA A 55 -1.25 -11.88 -25.50
N ARG A 56 -0.47 -11.65 -24.45
CA ARG A 56 0.98 -11.38 -24.56
C ARG A 56 1.85 -12.62 -24.39
N HIS A 57 1.34 -13.67 -23.79
CA HIS A 57 2.08 -14.90 -23.51
C HIS A 57 1.37 -16.13 -24.11
N PRO A 58 1.30 -16.25 -25.46
CA PRO A 58 0.55 -17.34 -26.11
C PRO A 58 1.09 -18.73 -25.80
N ARG A 59 2.37 -18.84 -25.42
CA ARG A 59 3.02 -20.10 -25.02
C ARG A 59 2.91 -20.42 -23.53
N ASN A 60 2.47 -19.49 -22.71
CA ASN A 60 2.33 -19.63 -21.26
C ASN A 60 0.98 -19.04 -20.81
N LYS A 61 -0.09 -19.66 -21.29
CA LYS A 61 -1.46 -19.22 -21.02
C LYS A 61 -1.97 -19.76 -19.69
N ILE A 62 -2.62 -18.88 -18.93
CA ILE A 62 -3.43 -19.25 -17.78
C ILE A 62 -4.76 -19.81 -18.32
N THR A 63 -5.08 -21.07 -18.03
CA THR A 63 -6.28 -21.73 -18.57
C THR A 63 -7.42 -21.80 -17.57
N THR A 64 -7.11 -21.88 -16.28
CA THR A 64 -8.11 -21.99 -15.20
C THR A 64 -9.10 -20.82 -15.19
N ASN A 65 -10.34 -21.09 -14.78
CA ASN A 65 -11.38 -20.09 -14.53
C ASN A 65 -11.62 -19.85 -13.04
N ASN A 66 -10.83 -20.44 -12.17
CA ASN A 66 -10.89 -20.17 -10.74
C ASN A 66 -10.04 -18.93 -10.41
N SER A 67 -10.62 -17.92 -9.77
CA SER A 67 -9.93 -16.66 -9.44
C SER A 67 -8.69 -16.85 -8.59
N LYS A 68 -8.72 -17.79 -7.66
CA LYS A 68 -7.58 -18.10 -6.79
C LYS A 68 -6.43 -18.73 -7.56
N ASP A 69 -6.73 -19.64 -8.48
CA ASP A 69 -5.73 -20.29 -9.31
C ASP A 69 -5.15 -19.29 -10.33
N ILE A 70 -5.98 -18.43 -10.93
CA ILE A 70 -5.52 -17.32 -11.78
C ILE A 70 -4.53 -16.45 -11.03
N TRP A 71 -4.83 -16.08 -9.78
CA TRP A 71 -3.94 -15.27 -8.96
C TRP A 71 -2.62 -16.00 -8.68
N HIS A 72 -2.66 -17.29 -8.35
CA HIS A 72 -1.45 -18.09 -8.12
C HIS A 72 -0.57 -18.16 -9.35
N GLU A 73 -1.13 -18.46 -10.51
CA GLU A 73 -0.37 -18.53 -11.76
C GLU A 73 0.21 -17.17 -12.17
N LEU A 74 -0.56 -16.08 -12.02
CA LEU A 74 -0.02 -14.73 -12.23
C LEU A 74 1.13 -14.42 -11.28
N ARG A 75 1.01 -14.77 -10.01
CA ARG A 75 2.05 -14.55 -9.01
C ARG A 75 3.33 -15.32 -9.33
N GLU A 76 3.22 -16.60 -9.69
CA GLU A 76 4.36 -17.42 -10.06
C GLU A 76 5.07 -16.85 -11.29
N ASN A 77 4.32 -16.53 -12.33
CA ASN A 77 4.84 -15.98 -13.57
C ASN A 77 5.51 -14.62 -13.41
N MET A 78 5.07 -13.84 -12.42
CA MET A 78 5.60 -12.48 -12.17
C MET A 78 6.62 -12.42 -11.01
N SER A 79 6.87 -13.52 -10.34
CA SER A 79 7.69 -13.56 -9.11
C SER A 79 9.10 -12.99 -9.27
N SER A 80 9.69 -13.11 -10.46
CA SER A 80 11.02 -12.58 -10.77
C SER A 80 11.05 -11.06 -11.00
N SER A 81 9.93 -10.47 -11.41
CA SER A 81 9.86 -9.04 -11.77
C SER A 81 9.03 -8.21 -10.79
N CYS A 82 8.13 -8.85 -10.04
CA CYS A 82 7.10 -8.17 -9.28
C CYS A 82 6.59 -9.00 -8.11
N ASP A 83 7.12 -8.76 -6.93
CA ASP A 83 6.81 -9.51 -5.69
C ASP A 83 5.51 -9.07 -4.99
N ARG A 84 4.87 -7.99 -5.48
CA ARG A 84 3.67 -7.38 -4.89
C ARG A 84 2.58 -7.14 -5.91
N GLU A 85 1.32 -7.37 -5.54
CA GLU A 85 0.16 -7.15 -6.40
C GLU A 85 0.07 -5.72 -6.94
N SER A 86 0.43 -4.71 -6.13
CA SER A 86 0.41 -3.31 -6.57
C SER A 86 1.34 -3.00 -7.73
N CYS A 87 2.40 -3.79 -7.93
CA CYS A 87 3.27 -3.60 -9.06
C CYS A 87 2.79 -4.34 -10.33
N TRP A 88 1.89 -5.31 -10.20
CA TRP A 88 1.30 -6.00 -11.37
C TRP A 88 0.61 -5.03 -12.31
N LEU A 89 -0.09 -4.02 -11.75
CA LEU A 89 -0.78 -3.00 -12.54
C LEU A 89 0.15 -2.16 -13.44
N ARG A 90 1.44 -2.11 -13.09
CA ARG A 90 2.47 -1.37 -13.84
C ARG A 90 3.29 -2.26 -14.77
N SER A 91 2.93 -3.54 -14.87
CA SER A 91 3.68 -4.48 -15.71
C SER A 91 3.34 -4.29 -17.19
N LYS A 92 4.30 -4.62 -18.07
CA LYS A 92 4.16 -4.43 -19.52
C LYS A 92 2.96 -5.13 -20.15
N PHE A 93 2.49 -6.25 -19.59
CA PHE A 93 1.31 -6.93 -20.15
C PHE A 93 0.00 -6.19 -19.87
N MET A 94 0.02 -5.27 -18.91
CA MET A 94 -1.11 -4.43 -18.52
C MET A 94 -1.16 -3.09 -19.26
N ASP A 95 -0.06 -2.73 -19.92
CA ASP A 95 0.19 -1.41 -20.47
C ASP A 95 -0.92 -0.92 -21.41
N GLY A 96 -1.49 0.26 -21.11
CA GLY A 96 -2.50 0.94 -21.92
C GLY A 96 -3.88 0.25 -22.03
N LYS A 97 -4.13 -0.85 -21.29
CA LYS A 97 -5.36 -1.67 -21.41
C LYS A 97 -6.18 -1.80 -20.13
N LEU A 98 -5.75 -1.12 -19.07
CA LEU A 98 -6.50 -1.08 -17.82
C LEU A 98 -7.45 0.11 -17.82
N ASP A 99 -8.65 -0.11 -17.25
CA ASP A 99 -9.50 1.00 -16.92
C ASP A 99 -8.95 1.79 -15.73
N SER A 100 -9.27 3.07 -15.72
CA SER A 100 -8.84 4.00 -14.66
C SER A 100 -9.30 3.55 -13.27
N GLU A 101 -10.45 2.88 -13.19
CA GLU A 101 -10.99 2.36 -11.94
C GLU A 101 -10.06 1.31 -11.31
N LEU A 102 -9.61 0.33 -12.09
CA LEU A 102 -8.69 -0.70 -11.60
C LEU A 102 -7.34 -0.12 -11.17
N LEU A 103 -6.82 0.86 -11.92
CA LEU A 103 -5.55 1.51 -11.61
C LEU A 103 -5.63 2.36 -10.33
N ASN A 104 -6.70 3.13 -10.18
CA ASN A 104 -6.80 4.15 -9.16
C ASN A 104 -7.38 3.63 -7.83
N TYR A 105 -8.29 2.65 -7.87
CA TYR A 105 -9.08 2.30 -6.69
C TYR A 105 -8.75 0.94 -6.06
N THR A 106 -8.09 0.02 -6.76
CA THR A 106 -7.79 -1.32 -6.20
C THR A 106 -6.97 -1.26 -4.90
N PHE A 107 -6.03 -0.32 -4.83
CA PHE A 107 -5.15 -0.13 -3.66
C PHE A 107 -5.40 1.19 -2.93
N ALA A 108 -6.47 1.88 -3.26
CA ALA A 108 -6.87 3.11 -2.59
C ALA A 108 -7.56 2.83 -1.25
N PRO A 109 -7.54 3.79 -0.31
CA PRO A 109 -8.35 3.72 0.89
C PRO A 109 -9.84 3.78 0.53
N LYS A 110 -10.68 3.33 1.46
CA LYS A 110 -12.13 3.39 1.27
C LYS A 110 -12.59 4.85 1.30
N SER A 111 -13.33 5.25 0.27
CA SER A 111 -14.01 6.54 0.24
C SER A 111 -15.07 6.62 1.32
N PRO A 112 -15.35 7.79 1.89
CA PRO A 112 -16.53 8.04 2.71
C PRO A 112 -17.79 7.66 1.94
N LYS A 113 -18.79 7.08 2.62
CA LYS A 113 -20.02 6.58 1.97
C LYS A 113 -20.82 7.66 1.23
N ILE A 114 -20.75 8.90 1.71
CA ILE A 114 -21.45 10.05 1.16
C ILE A 114 -20.67 10.78 0.06
N TRP A 115 -19.39 10.44 -0.11
CA TRP A 115 -18.57 11.11 -1.11
C TRP A 115 -18.89 10.62 -2.51
N LYS A 116 -19.20 11.55 -3.39
CA LYS A 116 -19.40 11.33 -4.83
C LYS A 116 -18.20 11.83 -5.61
N THR A 117 -17.90 11.21 -6.74
CA THR A 117 -16.67 11.44 -7.52
C THR A 117 -16.52 12.88 -8.04
N ASP A 118 -17.60 13.61 -8.18
CA ASP A 118 -17.61 14.97 -8.76
C ASP A 118 -17.73 16.06 -7.68
N GLU A 119 -17.68 15.70 -6.42
CA GLU A 119 -17.75 16.66 -5.32
C GLU A 119 -16.34 17.04 -4.82
N TRP A 120 -16.21 18.28 -4.37
CA TRP A 120 -14.99 18.74 -3.70
C TRP A 120 -14.77 17.96 -2.40
N LEU A 121 -13.52 17.61 -2.12
CA LEU A 121 -13.16 16.96 -0.87
C LEU A 121 -13.32 17.94 0.29
N SER A 122 -14.16 17.61 1.24
CA SER A 122 -14.22 18.32 2.51
C SER A 122 -13.07 17.90 3.44
N SER A 123 -12.82 18.70 4.47
CA SER A 123 -11.88 18.35 5.54
C SER A 123 -12.22 17.02 6.21
N LEU A 124 -13.51 16.72 6.39
CA LEU A 124 -14.00 15.46 6.97
C LEU A 124 -13.71 14.26 6.07
N ASP A 125 -13.84 14.42 4.75
CA ASP A 125 -13.52 13.34 3.81
C ASP A 125 -12.01 13.01 3.84
N ILE A 126 -11.17 14.05 3.86
CA ILE A 126 -9.72 13.91 3.96
C ILE A 126 -9.35 13.22 5.27
N GLU A 127 -9.90 13.65 6.39
CA GLU A 127 -9.65 13.05 7.69
C GLU A 127 -10.06 11.59 7.73
N ALA A 128 -11.26 11.25 7.25
CA ALA A 128 -11.78 9.89 7.22
C ALA A 128 -10.90 8.94 6.40
N VAL A 129 -10.30 9.43 5.33
CA VAL A 129 -9.33 8.69 4.51
C VAL A 129 -8.00 8.53 5.24
N MET A 130 -7.46 9.61 5.80
CA MET A 130 -6.13 9.62 6.43
C MET A 130 -6.09 8.82 7.74
N LYS A 131 -7.18 8.81 8.51
CA LYS A 131 -7.33 7.96 9.71
C LYS A 131 -7.23 6.46 9.39
N GLN A 132 -7.57 6.02 8.18
CA GLN A 132 -7.36 4.64 7.77
C GLN A 132 -5.85 4.31 7.72
N TYR A 133 -5.02 5.25 7.24
CA TYR A 133 -3.57 5.10 7.21
C TYR A 133 -2.96 5.10 8.60
N GLU A 134 -3.37 5.98 9.50
CA GLU A 134 -2.90 6.01 10.89
C GLU A 134 -3.24 4.72 11.64
N LYS A 135 -4.47 4.24 11.46
CA LYS A 135 -4.91 2.99 12.09
C LYS A 135 -4.04 1.81 11.67
N TYR A 136 -3.60 1.79 10.43
CA TYR A 136 -2.83 0.69 9.87
C TYR A 136 -1.32 0.84 10.07
N TYR A 137 -0.77 2.02 9.82
CA TYR A 137 0.67 2.31 9.93
C TYR A 137 0.95 3.02 11.25
N LYS A 138 1.30 2.27 12.29
CA LYS A 138 1.52 2.83 13.64
C LYS A 138 2.65 3.86 13.70
N CYS A 139 3.58 3.83 12.74
CA CYS A 139 4.66 4.81 12.62
C CYS A 139 4.28 6.08 11.85
N PHE A 140 3.06 6.16 11.34
CA PHE A 140 2.52 7.31 10.63
C PHE A 140 1.62 8.13 11.54
N GLU A 141 1.66 9.44 11.37
CA GLU A 141 0.75 10.40 11.98
C GLU A 141 0.27 11.38 10.93
N PHE A 142 -1.00 11.68 10.94
CA PHE A 142 -1.63 12.65 10.08
C PHE A 142 -1.94 13.91 10.87
N LEU A 143 -1.43 15.06 10.41
CA LEU A 143 -1.68 16.37 10.98
C LEU A 143 -2.46 17.21 9.99
N GLY A 144 -3.66 17.54 10.34
CA GLY A 144 -4.59 18.23 9.46
C GLY A 144 -5.89 17.44 9.23
N PRO A 145 -6.69 17.82 8.20
CA PRO A 145 -6.46 18.95 7.29
C PRO A 145 -6.59 20.29 8.00
N SER A 146 -5.73 21.23 7.70
CA SER A 146 -5.73 22.56 8.33
C SER A 146 -5.65 23.67 7.29
N PRO A 147 -6.03 24.92 7.61
CA PRO A 147 -5.78 26.07 6.75
C PRO A 147 -4.28 26.37 6.67
N ILE A 148 -3.87 27.16 5.65
CA ILE A 148 -2.48 27.48 5.43
C ILE A 148 -1.86 28.30 6.56
N ASP A 149 -2.67 29.09 7.24
CA ASP A 149 -2.30 29.93 8.39
C ASP A 149 -2.51 29.24 9.75
N PHE A 150 -2.22 27.94 9.80
CA PHE A 150 -2.38 27.10 10.97
C PHE A 150 -1.69 27.61 12.22
N ASP A 151 -0.62 28.40 12.07
CA ASP A 151 0.18 29.00 13.13
C ASP A 151 -0.30 30.42 13.53
N HIS A 152 -1.34 30.95 12.89
CA HIS A 152 -1.92 32.21 13.28
C HIS A 152 -2.51 32.11 14.69
N HIS A 153 -2.17 33.10 15.55
CA HIS A 153 -2.65 33.12 16.93
C HIS A 153 -3.97 33.87 17.05
N LYS A 154 -4.94 33.24 17.67
CA LYS A 154 -6.23 33.83 18.04
C LYS A 154 -6.11 34.75 19.26
N LEU A 155 -7.20 35.41 19.62
CA LEU A 155 -7.24 36.39 20.70
C LEU A 155 -6.64 35.91 22.04
N TYR A 156 -6.70 34.63 22.34
CA TYR A 156 -6.19 34.05 23.59
C TYR A 156 -4.84 33.35 23.43
N GLY A 157 -4.15 33.57 22.32
CA GLY A 157 -2.83 32.99 22.05
C GLY A 157 -2.86 31.55 21.56
N GLU A 158 -4.03 30.98 21.31
CA GLU A 158 -4.19 29.65 20.71
C GLU A 158 -3.93 29.71 19.20
N CYS A 159 -3.24 28.72 18.67
CA CYS A 159 -3.09 28.59 17.22
C CYS A 159 -4.41 28.22 16.54
N VAL A 160 -4.56 28.58 15.29
CA VAL A 160 -5.69 28.15 14.45
C VAL A 160 -5.77 26.64 14.41
N TRP A 161 -4.62 25.96 14.29
CA TRP A 161 -4.52 24.51 14.33
C TRP A 161 -3.40 24.03 15.25
N GLU A 162 -3.76 23.75 16.50
CA GLU A 162 -2.84 23.46 17.58
C GLU A 162 -1.89 22.28 17.32
N GLU A 163 -2.39 21.18 16.75
CA GLU A 163 -1.60 19.98 16.53
C GLU A 163 -0.41 20.24 15.60
N LEU A 164 -0.60 21.07 14.57
CA LEU A 164 0.44 21.39 13.61
C LEU A 164 1.34 22.51 14.13
N CYS A 165 0.76 23.52 14.77
CA CYS A 165 1.49 24.63 15.38
C CYS A 165 2.47 24.15 16.46
N LYS A 166 2.08 23.16 17.25
CA LYS A 166 2.91 22.54 18.31
C LYS A 166 3.70 21.32 17.85
N LEU A 167 3.85 21.13 16.54
CA LEU A 167 4.61 20.01 16.01
C LEU A 167 6.04 19.98 16.55
N ASN A 168 6.39 18.94 17.26
CA ASN A 168 7.74 18.69 17.75
C ASN A 168 8.26 17.34 17.24
N ILE A 169 9.29 17.39 16.42
CA ILE A 169 9.88 16.17 15.81
C ILE A 169 10.46 15.22 16.87
N SER A 170 11.04 15.75 17.95
CA SER A 170 11.60 14.92 19.02
C SER A 170 10.50 14.13 19.73
N ASP A 171 9.34 14.72 19.96
CA ASP A 171 8.20 14.05 20.57
C ASP A 171 7.55 13.03 19.62
N MET A 172 7.54 13.32 18.32
CA MET A 172 7.14 12.34 17.31
C MET A 172 8.02 11.09 17.38
N ILE A 173 9.34 11.26 17.44
CA ILE A 173 10.29 10.15 17.54
C ILE A 173 10.07 9.35 18.84
N LYS A 174 9.87 10.01 20.00
CA LYS A 174 9.57 9.34 21.27
C LYS A 174 8.29 8.49 21.19
N ARG A 175 7.27 8.96 20.46
CA ARG A 175 6.03 8.22 20.19
C ARG A 175 6.14 7.18 19.08
N HIS A 176 7.34 6.90 18.59
CA HIS A 176 7.64 6.00 17.47
C HIS A 176 6.98 6.42 16.14
N LYS A 177 6.66 7.71 15.98
CA LYS A 177 6.16 8.28 14.74
C LYS A 177 7.35 8.78 13.92
N ASN A 178 7.54 8.21 12.74
CA ASN A 178 8.66 8.58 11.86
C ASN A 178 8.21 8.95 10.45
N LYS A 179 6.90 8.99 10.22
CA LYS A 179 6.26 9.43 9.00
C LYS A 179 5.12 10.35 9.36
N ILE A 180 5.11 11.54 8.80
CA ILE A 180 4.08 12.54 9.03
C ILE A 180 3.47 12.92 7.69
N GLY A 181 2.15 12.91 7.61
CA GLY A 181 1.39 13.45 6.49
C GLY A 181 0.71 14.73 6.95
N ILE A 182 0.81 15.77 6.13
CA ILE A 182 0.17 17.06 6.38
C ILE A 182 -0.66 17.40 5.15
N ILE A 183 -1.88 17.85 5.34
CA ILE A 183 -2.70 18.41 4.26
C ILE A 183 -3.17 19.79 4.68
N LEU A 184 -2.90 20.77 3.82
CA LEU A 184 -3.23 22.17 4.05
C LEU A 184 -4.20 22.64 2.97
N ASN A 185 -5.22 23.41 3.38
CA ASN A 185 -5.95 24.23 2.43
C ASN A 185 -5.12 25.48 2.10
N THR A 186 -5.11 25.88 0.85
CA THR A 186 -4.36 27.08 0.42
C THR A 186 -4.96 28.39 0.93
N ASP A 187 -6.21 28.36 1.38
CA ASP A 187 -6.87 29.48 1.99
C ASP A 187 -6.64 29.54 3.51
N PRO A 188 -6.61 30.76 4.10
CA PRO A 188 -6.57 30.94 5.54
C PRO A 188 -7.91 30.58 6.19
N HIS A 189 -7.90 30.42 7.51
CA HIS A 189 -9.01 29.91 8.31
C HIS A 189 -10.33 30.68 8.18
N TYR A 190 -10.31 31.92 7.73
CA TYR A 190 -11.50 32.79 7.58
C TYR A 190 -12.10 32.77 6.17
N LYS A 191 -11.58 31.92 5.28
CA LYS A 191 -12.10 31.71 3.92
C LYS A 191 -12.70 30.31 3.74
N ASP A 192 -13.47 30.15 2.69
CA ASP A 192 -14.19 28.90 2.41
C ASP A 192 -13.30 27.74 1.96
N GLY A 193 -12.09 28.04 1.47
CA GLY A 193 -11.11 27.07 1.00
C GLY A 193 -11.21 26.78 -0.49
N GLU A 194 -10.07 26.78 -1.19
CA GLU A 194 -10.02 26.54 -2.64
C GLU A 194 -9.30 25.24 -2.98
N HIS A 195 -8.04 25.09 -2.56
CA HIS A 195 -7.20 23.96 -2.95
C HIS A 195 -6.55 23.27 -1.76
N TRP A 196 -6.27 21.99 -1.93
CA TRP A 196 -5.54 21.20 -0.98
C TRP A 196 -4.13 20.94 -1.48
N ILE A 197 -3.14 21.17 -0.63
CA ILE A 197 -1.75 20.78 -0.83
C ILE A 197 -1.35 19.77 0.24
N SER A 198 -0.41 18.90 -0.11
CA SER A 198 0.03 17.84 0.81
C SER A 198 1.54 17.82 0.97
N LEU A 199 1.99 17.56 2.19
CA LEU A 199 3.38 17.27 2.51
C LEU A 199 3.48 15.89 3.15
N PHE A 200 4.56 15.20 2.81
CA PHE A 200 4.91 13.96 3.47
C PHE A 200 6.35 14.05 3.99
N ILE A 201 6.50 13.85 5.30
CA ILE A 201 7.79 13.88 5.99
C ILE A 201 8.19 12.46 6.39
N ASN A 202 9.38 12.05 5.99
CA ASN A 202 9.99 10.82 6.49
C ASN A 202 11.19 11.14 7.35
N ILE A 203 10.99 11.16 8.67
CA ILE A 203 12.02 11.54 9.65
C ILE A 203 13.21 10.57 9.57
N LYS A 204 12.95 9.26 9.48
CA LYS A 204 14.00 8.24 9.45
C LYS A 204 14.88 8.35 8.21
N LYS A 205 14.30 8.67 7.06
CA LYS A 205 15.02 8.82 5.78
C LYS A 205 15.42 10.25 5.47
N LYS A 206 15.06 11.21 6.33
CA LYS A 206 15.40 12.64 6.23
C LYS A 206 15.00 13.27 4.89
N TYR A 207 13.76 13.06 4.44
CA TYR A 207 13.24 13.74 3.25
C TYR A 207 11.81 14.24 3.47
N ILE A 208 11.45 15.28 2.69
CA ILE A 208 10.12 15.88 2.59
C ILE A 208 9.73 15.87 1.11
N ILE A 209 8.47 15.55 0.83
CA ILE A 209 7.88 15.59 -0.51
C ILE A 209 6.62 16.42 -0.42
#